data_cfdbfb5a4f1445b1478c764bd8c02c9c
#
_entry.id   cfdbfb5a4f1445b1478c764bd8c02c9c
#
_cell.length_a   1.000
_cell.length_b   1.000
_cell.length_c   1.000
_cell.angle_alpha   90.00
_cell.angle_beta   90.00
_cell.angle_gamma   90.00
#
_symmetry.space_group_name_H-M   'P 1'
#
loop_
_entity.id
_entity.type
_entity.pdbx_description
1 polymer ?
#
loop_
_entity_poly.entity_id
_entity_poly.type
_entity_poly.pdbx_seq_one_letter_code
_entity_poly.pdbx_strand_id
1 'polypeptide(L)'
;MNYNSDFKYDLELGVLSEQKLSEILHHKRVEVKTDLLTLKTGNVFIEYSSRNKPSGIATTQADYYAIVVNETIILKTTTELKSIARKYLNTKRDVLGGDNNTSKGVLVPIVDLVRDCVA
;
A
#
# COMPACT_ATOMS: atom_id res chain seq x y z
N MET A 1 -21.70 -24.33 -15.86
CA MET A 1 -21.42 -22.88 -16.00
C MET A 1 -21.54 -22.50 -17.47
N ASN A 2 -22.35 -21.50 -17.77
CA ASN A 2 -22.51 -21.02 -19.14
C ASN A 2 -21.38 -20.03 -19.47
N TYR A 3 -20.45 -20.44 -20.30
CA TYR A 3 -19.26 -19.67 -20.63
C TYR A 3 -19.59 -18.28 -21.21
N ASN A 4 -20.57 -18.20 -22.13
CA ASN A 4 -20.93 -16.93 -22.77
C ASN A 4 -21.55 -15.93 -21.78
N SER A 5 -22.37 -16.41 -20.85
CA SER A 5 -22.97 -15.57 -19.81
C SER A 5 -21.89 -15.04 -18.85
N ASP A 6 -20.91 -15.89 -18.53
CA ASP A 6 -19.82 -15.51 -17.65
C ASP A 6 -18.94 -14.45 -18.30
N PHE A 7 -18.64 -14.57 -19.57
CA PHE A 7 -17.83 -13.59 -20.30
C PHE A 7 -18.51 -12.23 -20.31
N LYS A 8 -19.81 -12.18 -20.59
CA LYS A 8 -20.57 -10.93 -20.60
C LYS A 8 -20.59 -10.27 -19.20
N TYR A 9 -20.81 -11.08 -18.18
CA TYR A 9 -20.82 -10.62 -16.80
C TYR A 9 -19.44 -10.05 -16.39
N ASP A 10 -18.37 -10.75 -16.74
CA ASP A 10 -17.01 -10.30 -16.43
C ASP A 10 -16.67 -9.01 -17.15
N LEU A 11 -17.12 -8.84 -18.37
CA LEU A 11 -16.90 -7.60 -19.13
C LEU A 11 -17.61 -6.42 -18.48
N GLU A 12 -18.85 -6.60 -18.05
CA GLU A 12 -19.62 -5.56 -17.37
C GLU A 12 -18.97 -5.18 -16.04
N LEU A 13 -18.51 -6.15 -15.26
CA LEU A 13 -17.79 -5.91 -14.02
C LEU A 13 -16.47 -5.19 -14.28
N GLY A 14 -15.76 -5.54 -15.34
CA GLY A 14 -14.53 -4.88 -15.71
C GLY A 14 -14.73 -3.40 -16.00
N VAL A 15 -15.76 -3.05 -16.76
CA VAL A 15 -16.08 -1.66 -17.08
C VAL A 15 -16.44 -0.89 -15.81
N LEU A 16 -17.28 -1.45 -14.94
CA LEU A 16 -17.65 -0.82 -13.69
C LEU A 16 -16.42 -0.61 -12.77
N SER A 17 -15.53 -1.58 -12.73
CA SER A 17 -14.31 -1.50 -11.91
C SER A 17 -13.37 -0.42 -12.42
N GLU A 18 -13.23 -0.27 -13.73
CA GLU A 18 -12.42 0.78 -14.34
C GLU A 18 -12.98 2.16 -14.03
N GLN A 19 -14.29 2.34 -14.18
CA GLN A 19 -14.96 3.60 -13.87
C GLN A 19 -14.82 3.94 -12.40
N LYS A 20 -15.02 2.97 -11.52
CA LYS A 20 -14.89 3.16 -10.08
C LYS A 20 -13.48 3.55 -9.69
N LEU A 21 -12.48 2.89 -10.25
CA LEU A 21 -11.08 3.21 -9.99
C LEU A 21 -10.75 4.62 -10.47
N SER A 22 -11.22 4.98 -11.66
CA SER A 22 -11.02 6.32 -12.21
C SER A 22 -11.64 7.38 -11.31
N GLU A 23 -12.86 7.16 -10.80
CA GLU A 23 -13.51 8.06 -9.86
C GLU A 23 -12.75 8.19 -8.55
N ILE A 24 -12.29 7.06 -8.00
CA ILE A 24 -11.52 7.04 -6.76
C ILE A 24 -10.25 7.85 -6.90
N LEU A 25 -9.54 7.71 -8.01
CA LEU A 25 -8.25 8.35 -8.23
C LEU A 25 -8.36 9.77 -8.80
N HIS A 26 -9.56 10.20 -9.21
CA HIS A 26 -9.77 11.52 -9.80
C HIS A 26 -9.46 12.62 -8.79
N HIS A 27 -8.58 13.54 -9.16
CA HIS A 27 -8.08 14.62 -8.30
C HIS A 27 -7.46 14.15 -6.97
N LYS A 28 -7.07 12.87 -6.88
CA LYS A 28 -6.41 12.34 -5.70
C LYS A 28 -4.90 12.32 -5.89
N ARG A 29 -4.20 12.46 -4.78
CA ARG A 29 -2.74 12.31 -4.76
C ARG A 29 -2.40 10.88 -4.39
N VAL A 30 -1.58 10.26 -5.22
CA VAL A 30 -1.14 8.88 -5.00
C VAL A 30 0.37 8.89 -4.82
N GLU A 31 0.83 8.37 -3.70
CA GLU A 31 2.24 8.15 -3.48
C GLU A 31 2.59 6.72 -3.88
N VAL A 32 3.55 6.60 -4.79
CA VAL A 32 3.98 5.28 -5.28
C VAL A 32 5.21 4.86 -4.50
N LYS A 33 5.14 3.69 -3.88
CA LYS A 33 6.23 3.12 -3.14
C LYS A 33 6.65 1.79 -3.77
N THR A 34 7.88 1.73 -4.21
CA THR A 34 8.49 0.50 -4.71
C THR A 34 9.53 0.04 -3.70
N ASP A 35 9.32 -1.12 -3.10
CA ASP A 35 10.26 -1.70 -2.14
C ASP A 35 10.82 -2.98 -2.74
N LEU A 36 12.07 -2.91 -3.15
CA LEU A 36 12.74 -4.04 -3.82
C LEU A 36 12.97 -5.23 -2.90
N LEU A 37 12.98 -5.02 -1.59
CA LEU A 37 13.19 -6.09 -0.61
C LEU A 37 11.90 -6.83 -0.26
N THR A 38 10.75 -6.29 -0.63
CA THR A 38 9.46 -6.86 -0.24
C THR A 38 9.28 -8.30 -0.72
N LEU A 39 9.69 -8.61 -1.95
CA LEU A 39 9.60 -9.97 -2.48
C LEU A 39 10.44 -10.96 -1.66
N LYS A 40 11.55 -10.51 -1.14
CA LYS A 40 12.47 -11.36 -0.38
C LYS A 40 12.03 -11.52 1.07
N THR A 41 11.53 -10.45 1.68
CA THR A 41 11.24 -10.42 3.12
C THR A 41 9.77 -10.63 3.45
N GLY A 42 8.87 -10.37 2.51
CA GLY A 42 7.42 -10.36 2.75
C GLY A 42 6.94 -9.12 3.49
N ASN A 43 7.79 -8.11 3.64
CA ASN A 43 7.48 -6.90 4.40
C ASN A 43 7.67 -5.65 3.53
N VAL A 44 6.90 -4.63 3.83
CA VAL A 44 7.04 -3.30 3.22
C VAL A 44 7.51 -2.35 4.31
N PHE A 45 8.58 -1.62 4.05
CA PHE A 45 9.10 -0.60 4.98
C PHE A 45 8.32 0.69 4.82
N ILE A 46 7.62 1.09 5.86
CA ILE A 46 6.82 2.32 5.88
C ILE A 46 7.52 3.34 6.77
N GLU A 47 8.18 4.30 6.13
CA GLU A 47 8.96 5.32 6.80
C GLU A 47 8.05 6.32 7.51
N TYR A 48 8.40 6.72 8.73
CA TYR A 48 7.71 7.77 9.47
C TYR A 48 8.65 8.85 9.99
N SER A 49 9.95 8.65 9.93
CA SER A 49 10.94 9.63 10.38
C SER A 49 12.22 9.50 9.56
N SER A 50 12.90 10.59 9.32
CA SER A 50 14.19 10.61 8.65
C SER A 50 15.03 11.73 9.25
N ARG A 51 16.26 11.39 9.65
CA ARG A 51 17.20 12.32 10.25
C ARG A 51 16.58 13.09 11.42
N ASN A 52 15.84 12.36 12.27
CA ASN A 52 15.18 12.86 13.46
C ASN A 52 14.04 13.87 13.19
N LYS A 53 13.49 13.87 11.98
CA LYS A 53 12.33 14.71 11.63
C LYS A 53 11.21 13.81 11.10
N PRO A 54 9.94 14.17 11.35
CA PRO A 54 8.83 13.45 10.74
C PRO A 54 8.97 13.41 9.22
N SER A 55 8.68 12.27 8.63
CA SER A 55 8.77 12.07 7.18
C SER A 55 7.85 10.94 6.73
N GLY A 56 7.86 10.66 5.45
CA GLY A 56 7.09 9.56 4.89
C GLY A 56 5.63 9.65 5.28
N ILE A 57 5.11 8.58 5.86
CA ILE A 57 3.68 8.50 6.17
C ILE A 57 3.25 9.49 7.27
N ALA A 58 4.20 9.99 8.07
CA ALA A 58 3.88 10.96 9.11
C ALA A 58 3.58 12.36 8.55
N THR A 59 4.09 12.67 7.36
CA THR A 59 3.96 14.01 6.76
C THR A 59 3.27 14.02 5.40
N THR A 60 3.01 12.86 4.83
CA THR A 60 2.45 12.79 3.48
C THR A 60 1.10 13.49 3.39
N GLN A 61 0.88 14.14 2.25
CA GLN A 61 -0.42 14.69 1.88
C GLN A 61 -1.12 13.83 0.83
N ALA A 62 -0.59 12.65 0.56
CA ALA A 62 -1.21 11.72 -0.36
C ALA A 62 -2.51 11.17 0.20
N ASP A 63 -3.47 10.96 -0.68
CA ASP A 63 -4.75 10.32 -0.33
C ASP A 63 -4.61 8.80 -0.34
N TYR A 64 -3.74 8.28 -1.20
CA TYR A 64 -3.52 6.86 -1.42
C TYR A 64 -2.04 6.55 -1.51
N TYR A 65 -1.70 5.33 -1.10
CA TYR A 65 -0.41 4.71 -1.38
C TYR A 65 -0.61 3.58 -2.37
N ALA A 66 0.17 3.59 -3.43
CA ALA A 66 0.28 2.49 -4.37
C ALA A 66 1.59 1.77 -4.09
N ILE A 67 1.51 0.61 -3.48
CA ILE A 67 2.68 -0.18 -3.11
C ILE A 67 2.93 -1.19 -4.22
N VAL A 68 4.07 -1.03 -4.90
CA VAL A 68 4.44 -1.86 -6.04
C VAL A 68 5.32 -3.01 -5.56
N VAL A 69 4.83 -4.23 -5.77
CA VAL A 69 5.54 -5.45 -5.45
C VAL A 69 5.58 -6.30 -6.71
N ASN A 70 6.75 -6.34 -7.35
CA ASN A 70 6.91 -6.99 -8.66
C ASN A 70 5.94 -6.39 -9.67
N GLU A 71 5.03 -7.19 -10.23
CA GLU A 71 4.04 -6.75 -11.21
C GLU A 71 2.67 -6.44 -10.58
N THR A 72 2.61 -6.44 -9.25
CA THR A 72 1.38 -6.22 -8.50
C THR A 72 1.41 -4.85 -7.84
N ILE A 73 0.27 -4.18 -7.85
CA ILE A 73 0.09 -2.91 -7.14
C ILE A 73 -0.96 -3.11 -6.07
N ILE A 74 -0.59 -2.80 -4.83
CA ILE A 74 -1.53 -2.80 -3.71
C ILE A 74 -1.88 -1.35 -3.42
N LEU A 75 -3.14 -0.99 -3.60
CA LEU A 75 -3.63 0.36 -3.37
C LEU A 75 -4.34 0.43 -2.02
N LYS A 76 -3.86 1.29 -1.14
CA LYS A 76 -4.46 1.53 0.18
C LYS A 76 -4.69 3.01 0.36
N THR A 77 -5.74 3.37 1.09
CA THR A 77 -5.86 4.75 1.53
C THR A 77 -4.75 5.05 2.53
N THR A 78 -4.30 6.29 2.55
CA THR A 78 -3.27 6.70 3.52
C THR A 78 -3.76 6.47 4.96
N THR A 79 -5.04 6.72 5.22
CA THR A 79 -5.64 6.48 6.55
C THR A 79 -5.55 5.02 6.95
N GLU A 80 -5.88 4.10 6.04
CA GLU A 80 -5.78 2.66 6.30
C GLU A 80 -4.34 2.26 6.56
N LEU A 81 -3.41 2.74 5.72
CA LEU A 81 -1.99 2.40 5.87
C LEU A 81 -1.43 2.91 7.19
N LYS A 82 -1.80 4.12 7.60
CA LYS A 82 -1.42 4.65 8.92
C LYS A 82 -1.92 3.77 10.05
N SER A 83 -3.16 3.33 9.97
CA SER A 83 -3.76 2.47 10.98
C SER A 83 -3.01 1.13 11.09
N ILE A 84 -2.68 0.54 9.95
CA ILE A 84 -1.93 -0.71 9.92
C ILE A 84 -0.52 -0.51 10.47
N ALA A 85 0.17 0.54 10.04
CA ALA A 85 1.54 0.81 10.45
C ALA A 85 1.64 1.07 11.98
N ARG A 86 0.66 1.74 12.57
CA ARG A 86 0.66 2.04 14.01
C ARG A 86 0.73 0.81 14.87
N LYS A 87 0.22 -0.32 14.41
CA LYS A 87 0.27 -1.59 15.15
C LYS A 87 1.70 -2.01 15.48
N TYR A 88 2.65 -1.58 14.65
CA TYR A 88 4.03 -2.05 14.73
C TYR A 88 4.99 -1.03 15.34
N LEU A 89 4.50 0.15 15.73
CA LEU A 89 5.32 1.13 16.44
C LEU A 89 5.77 0.56 17.77
N ASN A 90 7.02 0.78 18.10
CA ASN A 90 7.64 0.33 19.36
C ASN A 90 7.64 -1.20 19.51
N THR A 91 7.58 -1.93 18.40
CA THR A 91 7.73 -3.37 18.36
C THR A 91 9.06 -3.71 17.67
N LYS A 92 9.35 -4.99 17.54
CA LYS A 92 10.53 -5.45 16.79
C LYS A 92 10.48 -5.06 15.31
N ARG A 93 9.32 -4.68 14.81
CA ARG A 93 9.13 -4.24 13.43
C ARG A 93 9.35 -2.75 13.23
N ASP A 94 9.57 -2.01 14.29
CA ASP A 94 9.94 -0.59 14.25
C ASP A 94 11.47 -0.52 14.17
N VAL A 95 11.98 -0.22 12.97
CA VAL A 95 13.40 -0.43 12.67
C VAL A 95 14.01 0.80 11.99
N LEU A 96 15.32 0.81 11.98
CA LEU A 96 16.08 1.77 11.18
C LEU A 96 16.21 1.23 9.75
N GLY A 97 16.15 2.12 8.78
CA GLY A 97 16.27 1.79 7.37
C GLY A 97 16.76 2.98 6.57
N GLY A 98 16.61 2.90 5.24
CA GLY A 98 17.07 3.93 4.34
C GLY A 98 18.59 3.99 4.27
N ASP A 99 19.09 5.01 3.59
CA ASP A 99 20.54 5.20 3.39
C ASP A 99 21.22 5.46 4.74
N ASN A 100 22.24 4.66 5.04
CA ASN A 100 23.00 4.76 6.28
C ASN A 100 22.16 4.67 7.55
N ASN A 101 21.01 3.98 7.48
CA ASN A 101 20.09 3.81 8.61
C ASN A 101 19.65 5.16 9.22
N THR A 102 19.46 6.16 8.38
CA THR A 102 19.02 7.50 8.83
C THR A 102 17.52 7.63 8.96
N SER A 103 16.76 6.65 8.49
CA SER A 103 15.30 6.66 8.54
C SER A 103 14.77 5.66 9.55
N LYS A 104 13.62 5.99 10.13
CA LYS A 104 12.85 5.08 10.96
C LYS A 104 11.57 4.74 10.24
N GLY A 105 11.19 3.49 10.32
CA GLY A 105 9.96 3.01 9.73
C GLY A 105 9.55 1.70 10.33
N VAL A 106 8.36 1.25 9.97
CA VAL A 106 7.87 -0.04 10.42
C VAL A 106 7.82 -1.03 9.27
N LEU A 107 8.11 -2.29 9.55
CA LEU A 107 8.01 -3.37 8.60
C LEU A 107 6.58 -3.92 8.65
N VAL A 108 5.80 -3.60 7.63
CA VAL A 108 4.41 -4.05 7.54
C VAL A 108 4.37 -5.33 6.70
N PRO A 109 3.87 -6.45 7.26
CA PRO A 109 3.72 -7.67 6.46
C PRO A 109 2.75 -7.44 5.30
N ILE A 110 3.08 -7.98 4.12
CA ILE A 110 2.18 -7.86 2.95
C ILE A 110 0.79 -8.39 3.29
N VAL A 111 0.70 -9.47 4.06
CA VAL A 111 -0.61 -10.07 4.40
C VAL A 111 -1.54 -9.07 5.09
N ASP A 112 -1.00 -8.13 5.86
CA ASP A 112 -1.81 -7.12 6.52
C ASP A 112 -2.40 -6.11 5.53
N LEU A 113 -1.74 -5.92 4.39
CA LEU A 113 -2.18 -4.99 3.36
C LEU A 113 -3.29 -5.59 2.49
N VAL A 114 -3.36 -6.93 2.39
CA VAL A 114 -4.32 -7.60 1.51
C VAL A 114 -5.43 -8.33 2.27
N ARG A 115 -5.29 -8.47 3.59
CA ARG A 115 -6.22 -9.26 4.40
C ARG A 115 -7.66 -8.76 4.29
N ASP A 116 -7.87 -7.46 4.32
CA ASP A 116 -9.19 -6.85 4.31
C ASP A 116 -9.80 -6.80 2.91
N CYS A 117 -9.06 -7.19 1.88
CA CYS A 117 -9.57 -7.30 0.53
C CYS A 117 -10.43 -8.55 0.36
N VAL A 118 -10.43 -9.44 1.35
CA VAL A 118 -11.18 -10.70 1.36
C VAL A 118 -12.23 -10.59 2.46
N ALA A 119 -13.30 -9.89 2.14
CA ALA A 119 -14.40 -9.73 3.08
C ALA A 119 -15.35 -10.92 3.01
#